data_540d44bc84cda5af247a9685e5eb8364
#
_entry.id   540d44bc84cda5af247a9685e5eb8364
#
_cell.length_a   1.000
_cell.length_b   1.000
_cell.length_c   1.000
_cell.angle_alpha   90.00
_cell.angle_beta   90.00
_cell.angle_gamma   90.00
#
_symmetry.space_group_name_H-M   'P 1'
#
loop_
_entity.id
_entity.type
_entity.pdbx_description
1 polymer ?
#
loop_
_entity_poly.entity_id
_entity_poly.type
_entity_poly.pdbx_seq_one_letter_code
_entity_poly.pdbx_strand_id
1 'polypeptide(L)'
;MKTKTKMTPRARNEALWGYAFVAPTLIGLIILNFYPAINTVYQSFCKTGDFGKGNTFVGLANYTKAFADPEIIQSLINTIKYAIIEVPLGVIIALLLAVFLNGKIKGVSLFRTIFFLPMVCAPAAVAMVWKWLYNQQFGLFNNILHKNIAWISNPKIAWISVGVIGVWSIIGYNMVLFISGLKEIPGDYYEAASIDGATGISQFFNITVPLLSPTTFFIVQTRVIGALTIFDLMFMVMDKTNAALPKVQSTVYVFYKYTFDQGNKGYGAAIVMILVAFIMLVTVIMQRAEKRFVFYN
;
A
#
# COMPACT_ATOMS: atom_id res chain seq x y z
N MET A 1 22.88 -6.58 -43.37
CA MET A 1 21.61 -5.91 -43.78
C MET A 1 20.47 -6.88 -43.50
N LYS A 2 19.64 -6.59 -42.45
CA LYS A 2 18.40 -7.38 -42.20
C LYS A 2 17.35 -6.91 -43.18
N THR A 3 17.00 -7.74 -44.16
CA THR A 3 15.89 -7.54 -45.10
C THR A 3 14.59 -7.41 -44.29
N LYS A 4 13.96 -6.22 -44.33
CA LYS A 4 12.60 -6.02 -43.81
C LYS A 4 11.64 -6.87 -44.65
N THR A 5 11.32 -8.07 -44.21
CA THR A 5 10.24 -8.89 -44.80
C THR A 5 8.92 -8.12 -44.71
N LYS A 6 8.33 -7.79 -45.86
CA LYS A 6 7.00 -7.17 -45.93
C LYS A 6 5.98 -8.13 -45.30
N MET A 7 5.20 -7.63 -44.35
CA MET A 7 4.10 -8.41 -43.73
C MET A 7 3.14 -8.93 -44.80
N THR A 8 2.74 -10.19 -44.71
CA THR A 8 1.70 -10.74 -45.56
C THR A 8 0.36 -10.04 -45.26
N PRO A 9 -0.60 -9.98 -46.26
CA PRO A 9 -1.89 -9.36 -46.02
C PRO A 9 -2.66 -9.94 -44.83
N ARG A 10 -2.52 -11.24 -44.58
CA ARG A 10 -3.09 -11.93 -43.41
C ARG A 10 -2.47 -11.46 -42.11
N ALA A 11 -1.15 -11.43 -42.01
CA ALA A 11 -0.43 -10.94 -40.81
C ALA A 11 -0.75 -9.46 -40.52
N ARG A 12 -0.96 -8.64 -41.57
CA ARG A 12 -1.39 -7.24 -41.41
C ARG A 12 -2.81 -7.12 -40.84
N ASN A 13 -3.72 -7.99 -41.30
CA ASN A 13 -5.10 -7.99 -40.79
C ASN A 13 -5.17 -8.49 -39.35
N GLU A 14 -4.41 -9.54 -39.00
CA GLU A 14 -4.30 -10.04 -37.64
C GLU A 14 -3.70 -8.97 -36.70
N ALA A 15 -2.67 -8.24 -37.12
CA ALA A 15 -2.10 -7.13 -36.36
C ALA A 15 -3.11 -5.98 -36.17
N LEU A 16 -3.89 -5.66 -37.20
CA LEU A 16 -4.91 -4.60 -37.15
C LEU A 16 -6.00 -4.91 -36.12
N TRP A 17 -6.50 -6.15 -36.12
CA TRP A 17 -7.45 -6.60 -35.12
C TRP A 17 -6.81 -6.64 -33.71
N GLY A 18 -5.56 -7.07 -33.59
CA GLY A 18 -4.82 -7.01 -32.34
C GLY A 18 -4.74 -5.60 -31.76
N TYR A 19 -4.37 -4.62 -32.59
CA TYR A 19 -4.37 -3.20 -32.17
C TYR A 19 -5.79 -2.68 -31.85
N ALA A 20 -6.80 -3.06 -32.62
CA ALA A 20 -8.18 -2.65 -32.37
C ALA A 20 -8.70 -3.14 -31.00
N PHE A 21 -8.35 -4.35 -30.57
CA PHE A 21 -8.72 -4.88 -29.27
C PHE A 21 -7.97 -4.21 -28.10
N VAL A 22 -6.72 -3.82 -28.29
CA VAL A 22 -5.89 -3.18 -27.25
C VAL A 22 -6.12 -1.65 -27.20
N ALA A 23 -6.52 -1.03 -28.31
CA ALA A 23 -6.66 0.42 -28.45
C ALA A 23 -7.56 1.06 -27.37
N PRO A 24 -8.77 0.53 -27.02
CA PRO A 24 -9.61 1.16 -26.00
C PRO A 24 -8.91 1.26 -24.66
N THR A 25 -8.18 0.21 -24.24
CA THR A 25 -7.42 0.19 -22.98
C THR A 25 -6.25 1.18 -23.03
N LEU A 26 -5.49 1.21 -24.13
CA LEU A 26 -4.37 2.14 -24.28
C LEU A 26 -4.85 3.61 -24.32
N ILE A 27 -5.93 3.90 -25.03
CA ILE A 27 -6.52 5.25 -25.07
C ILE A 27 -6.97 5.66 -23.66
N GLY A 28 -7.66 4.77 -22.94
CA GLY A 28 -8.05 5.01 -21.56
C GLY A 28 -6.86 5.29 -20.65
N LEU A 29 -5.80 4.50 -20.73
CA LEU A 29 -4.56 4.71 -19.98
C LEU A 29 -3.91 6.06 -20.30
N ILE A 30 -3.81 6.42 -21.58
CA ILE A 30 -3.21 7.69 -21.98
C ILE A 30 -4.01 8.88 -21.44
N ILE A 31 -5.33 8.88 -21.61
CA ILE A 31 -6.18 10.01 -21.23
C ILE A 31 -6.36 10.09 -19.71
N LEU A 32 -6.60 8.97 -19.04
CA LEU A 32 -6.98 8.97 -17.63
C LEU A 32 -5.81 8.83 -16.65
N ASN A 33 -4.64 8.35 -17.11
CA ASN A 33 -3.48 8.16 -16.25
C ASN A 33 -2.27 8.99 -16.70
N PHE A 34 -1.81 8.82 -17.94
CA PHE A 34 -0.59 9.51 -18.39
C PHE A 34 -0.76 11.02 -18.52
N TYR A 35 -1.87 11.47 -19.14
CA TYR A 35 -2.11 12.91 -19.26
C TYR A 35 -2.23 13.63 -17.91
N PRO A 36 -3.03 13.17 -16.92
CA PRO A 36 -3.06 13.79 -15.60
C PRO A 36 -1.71 13.72 -14.86
N ALA A 37 -0.96 12.62 -15.00
CA ALA A 37 0.36 12.51 -14.39
C ALA A 37 1.34 13.55 -14.94
N ILE A 38 1.43 13.68 -16.27
CA ILE A 38 2.29 14.70 -16.91
C ILE A 38 1.83 16.10 -16.53
N ASN A 39 0.52 16.35 -16.50
CA ASN A 39 -0.02 17.63 -16.09
C ASN A 39 0.31 17.95 -14.62
N THR A 40 0.28 16.96 -13.73
CA THR A 40 0.69 17.12 -12.32
C THR A 40 2.17 17.49 -12.22
N VAL A 41 3.05 16.85 -13.02
CA VAL A 41 4.46 17.22 -13.11
C VAL A 41 4.60 18.68 -13.53
N TYR A 42 3.91 19.12 -14.59
CA TYR A 42 3.94 20.52 -15.03
C TYR A 42 3.43 21.48 -13.94
N GLN A 43 2.28 21.16 -13.33
CA GLN A 43 1.69 21.98 -12.28
C GLN A 43 2.61 22.13 -11.05
N SER A 44 3.45 21.14 -10.74
CA SER A 44 4.38 21.21 -9.61
C SER A 44 5.41 22.35 -9.73
N PHE A 45 5.71 22.79 -10.96
CA PHE A 45 6.57 23.93 -11.26
C PHE A 45 5.81 25.26 -11.38
N CYS A 46 4.49 25.24 -11.18
CA CYS A 46 3.63 26.40 -11.34
C CYS A 46 3.02 26.84 -10.01
N LYS A 47 2.88 28.15 -9.81
CA LYS A 47 2.01 28.70 -8.76
C LYS A 47 0.59 28.74 -9.26
N THR A 48 -0.34 28.22 -8.48
CA THR A 48 -1.78 28.36 -8.75
C THR A 48 -2.21 29.79 -8.58
N GLY A 49 -2.91 30.35 -9.55
CA GLY A 49 -3.46 31.71 -9.48
C GLY A 49 -4.64 31.81 -8.51
N ASP A 50 -5.15 33.03 -8.34
CA ASP A 50 -6.26 33.33 -7.44
C ASP A 50 -7.51 32.50 -7.80
N PHE A 51 -8.24 32.07 -6.77
CA PHE A 51 -9.40 31.17 -6.88
C PHE A 51 -9.11 29.83 -7.55
N GLY A 52 -7.84 29.37 -7.52
CA GLY A 52 -7.44 28.09 -8.13
C GLY A 52 -7.41 28.10 -9.67
N LYS A 53 -7.45 29.30 -10.31
CA LYS A 53 -7.44 29.48 -11.76
C LYS A 53 -6.10 30.09 -12.22
N GLY A 54 -5.65 29.61 -13.39
CA GLY A 54 -4.37 30.06 -13.95
C GLY A 54 -3.16 29.44 -13.28
N ASN A 55 -2.09 29.29 -14.05
CA ASN A 55 -0.81 28.75 -13.56
C ASN A 55 0.31 29.68 -14.02
N THR A 56 1.09 30.20 -13.07
CA THR A 56 2.29 30.97 -13.36
C THR A 56 3.51 30.10 -13.10
N PHE A 57 4.39 29.94 -14.08
CA PHE A 57 5.60 29.17 -13.92
C PHE A 57 6.54 29.82 -12.89
N VAL A 58 6.91 29.09 -11.84
CA VAL A 58 7.77 29.55 -10.73
C VAL A 58 8.99 28.67 -10.51
N GLY A 59 9.26 27.73 -11.42
CA GLY A 59 10.38 26.80 -11.31
C GLY A 59 10.30 25.95 -10.03
N LEU A 60 11.39 25.90 -9.28
CA LEU A 60 11.51 25.05 -8.07
C LEU A 60 10.94 25.68 -6.77
N ALA A 61 10.32 26.85 -6.83
CA ALA A 61 9.85 27.55 -5.63
C ALA A 61 8.89 26.74 -4.75
N ASN A 62 8.01 25.92 -5.35
CA ASN A 62 7.11 25.04 -4.60
C ASN A 62 7.90 23.95 -3.85
N TYR A 63 8.94 23.40 -4.45
CA TYR A 63 9.77 22.35 -3.84
C TYR A 63 10.62 22.92 -2.68
N THR A 64 11.25 24.08 -2.87
CA THR A 64 12.00 24.73 -1.78
C THR A 64 11.11 25.07 -0.60
N LYS A 65 9.88 25.55 -0.87
CA LYS A 65 8.88 25.78 0.15
C LYS A 65 8.48 24.48 0.85
N ALA A 66 8.21 23.40 0.11
CA ALA A 66 7.80 22.12 0.68
C ALA A 66 8.87 21.50 1.58
N PHE A 67 10.15 21.58 1.21
CA PHE A 67 11.25 21.11 2.06
C PHE A 67 11.49 21.97 3.30
N ALA A 68 11.05 23.21 3.29
CA ALA A 68 11.13 24.09 4.46
C ALA A 68 9.86 24.03 5.37
N ASP A 69 8.78 23.38 4.90
CA ASP A 69 7.51 23.30 5.59
C ASP A 69 7.51 22.16 6.62
N PRO A 70 7.41 22.47 7.95
CA PRO A 70 7.39 21.44 8.97
C PRO A 70 6.21 20.47 8.86
N GLU A 71 5.08 20.91 8.28
CA GLU A 71 3.91 20.05 8.08
C GLU A 71 4.21 18.94 7.05
N ILE A 72 4.90 19.28 5.97
CA ILE A 72 5.27 18.30 4.93
C ILE A 72 6.27 17.29 5.49
N ILE A 73 7.30 17.75 6.17
CA ILE A 73 8.30 16.87 6.81
C ILE A 73 7.63 15.94 7.82
N GLN A 74 6.76 16.48 8.68
CA GLN A 74 6.03 15.68 9.67
C GLN A 74 5.13 14.64 8.99
N SER A 75 4.46 14.98 7.89
CA SER A 75 3.60 14.05 7.14
C SER A 75 4.39 12.90 6.51
N LEU A 76 5.58 13.16 5.97
CA LEU A 76 6.48 12.12 5.48
C LEU A 76 6.91 11.15 6.61
N ILE A 77 7.29 11.71 7.76
CA ILE A 77 7.65 10.92 8.95
C ILE A 77 6.46 10.06 9.41
N ASN A 78 5.24 10.62 9.42
CA ASN A 78 4.04 9.89 9.79
C ASN A 78 3.74 8.74 8.82
N THR A 79 3.89 8.99 7.51
CA THR A 79 3.71 7.99 6.46
C THR A 79 4.70 6.82 6.63
N ILE A 80 5.97 7.13 6.91
CA ILE A 80 7.00 6.12 7.19
C ILE A 80 6.67 5.34 8.46
N LYS A 81 6.26 6.01 9.55
CA LYS A 81 5.86 5.35 10.80
C LYS A 81 4.70 4.40 10.59
N TYR A 82 3.70 4.80 9.79
CA TYR A 82 2.60 3.94 9.44
C TYR A 82 3.08 2.70 8.68
N ALA A 83 3.93 2.87 7.66
CA ALA A 83 4.49 1.77 6.89
C ALA A 83 5.31 0.79 7.75
N ILE A 84 6.09 1.29 8.72
CA ILE A 84 6.88 0.47 9.65
C ILE A 84 5.99 -0.39 10.57
N ILE A 85 4.78 0.06 10.90
CA ILE A 85 3.85 -0.77 11.67
C ILE A 85 3.10 -1.71 10.74
N GLU A 86 2.46 -1.17 9.71
CA GLU A 86 1.51 -1.91 8.87
C GLU A 86 2.20 -3.05 8.12
N VAL A 87 3.35 -2.77 7.49
CA VAL A 87 3.98 -3.75 6.60
C VAL A 87 4.56 -4.95 7.37
N PRO A 88 5.46 -4.78 8.35
CA PRO A 88 6.04 -5.94 9.03
C PRO A 88 4.99 -6.77 9.79
N LEU A 89 4.13 -6.11 10.56
CA LEU A 89 3.13 -6.81 11.36
C LEU A 89 2.10 -7.50 10.47
N GLY A 90 1.61 -6.81 9.42
CA GLY A 90 0.65 -7.38 8.49
C GLY A 90 1.20 -8.57 7.71
N VAL A 91 2.47 -8.50 7.28
CA VAL A 91 3.14 -9.60 6.57
C VAL A 91 3.39 -10.80 7.49
N ILE A 92 3.93 -10.57 8.68
CA ILE A 92 4.23 -11.64 9.65
C ILE A 92 2.95 -12.36 10.09
N ILE A 93 1.91 -11.61 10.48
CA ILE A 93 0.64 -12.20 10.91
C ILE A 93 -0.01 -12.97 9.76
N ALA A 94 0.00 -12.41 8.54
CA ALA A 94 -0.55 -13.07 7.36
C ALA A 94 0.18 -14.37 7.02
N LEU A 95 1.53 -14.39 7.11
CA LEU A 95 2.33 -15.59 6.91
C LEU A 95 2.00 -16.67 7.95
N LEU A 96 1.96 -16.32 9.24
CA LEU A 96 1.63 -17.26 10.30
C LEU A 96 0.23 -17.84 10.12
N LEU A 97 -0.76 -17.00 9.79
CA LEU A 97 -2.12 -17.46 9.50
C LEU A 97 -2.17 -18.34 8.25
N ALA A 98 -1.41 -18.01 7.20
CA ALA A 98 -1.35 -18.80 5.98
C ALA A 98 -0.79 -20.20 6.25
N VAL A 99 0.30 -20.31 7.00
CA VAL A 99 0.89 -21.60 7.39
C VAL A 99 -0.09 -22.40 8.24
N PHE A 100 -0.73 -21.76 9.23
CA PHE A 100 -1.74 -22.40 10.06
C PHE A 100 -2.93 -22.91 9.21
N LEU A 101 -3.48 -22.10 8.33
CA LEU A 101 -4.63 -22.44 7.49
C LEU A 101 -4.30 -23.27 6.23
N ASN A 102 -3.03 -23.53 5.96
CA ASN A 102 -2.62 -24.46 4.90
C ASN A 102 -2.71 -25.93 5.34
N GLY A 103 -2.79 -26.17 6.65
CA GLY A 103 -2.99 -27.50 7.23
C GLY A 103 -4.40 -28.08 6.99
N LYS A 104 -4.57 -29.37 7.36
CA LYS A 104 -5.87 -30.09 7.27
C LYS A 104 -6.80 -29.70 8.45
N ILE A 105 -7.22 -28.44 8.51
CA ILE A 105 -8.10 -27.93 9.57
C ILE A 105 -9.55 -27.94 9.09
N LYS A 106 -10.48 -28.43 9.92
CA LYS A 106 -11.91 -28.34 9.64
C LYS A 106 -12.37 -26.87 9.63
N GLY A 107 -13.13 -26.46 8.62
CA GLY A 107 -13.65 -25.09 8.55
C GLY A 107 -12.69 -24.05 7.98
N VAL A 108 -11.55 -24.43 7.37
CA VAL A 108 -10.57 -23.51 6.75
C VAL A 108 -11.23 -22.48 5.83
N SER A 109 -12.26 -22.87 5.07
CA SER A 109 -12.99 -21.96 4.18
C SER A 109 -13.64 -20.82 4.95
N LEU A 110 -14.27 -21.10 6.09
CA LEU A 110 -14.90 -20.10 6.93
C LEU A 110 -13.86 -19.11 7.50
N PHE A 111 -12.75 -19.63 8.03
CA PHE A 111 -11.67 -18.77 8.53
C PHE A 111 -11.10 -17.86 7.44
N ARG A 112 -10.86 -18.40 6.24
CA ARG A 112 -10.40 -17.59 5.10
C ARG A 112 -11.39 -16.49 4.75
N THR A 113 -12.67 -16.78 4.74
CA THR A 113 -13.72 -15.79 4.49
C THR A 113 -13.73 -14.69 5.55
N ILE A 114 -13.66 -15.05 6.84
CA ILE A 114 -13.65 -14.08 7.95
C ILE A 114 -12.43 -13.14 7.86
N PHE A 115 -11.23 -13.69 7.63
CA PHE A 115 -10.03 -12.87 7.52
C PHE A 115 -9.98 -12.02 6.23
N PHE A 116 -10.63 -12.48 5.16
CA PHE A 116 -10.69 -11.75 3.89
C PHE A 116 -11.76 -10.66 3.87
N LEU A 117 -12.76 -10.74 4.75
CA LEU A 117 -13.90 -9.83 4.81
C LEU A 117 -13.48 -8.34 4.89
N PRO A 118 -12.48 -7.93 5.69
CA PRO A 118 -12.06 -6.54 5.78
C PRO A 118 -11.69 -5.90 4.44
N MET A 119 -11.06 -6.67 3.56
CA MET A 119 -10.64 -6.18 2.26
C MET A 119 -11.80 -5.93 1.29
N VAL A 120 -12.89 -6.67 1.44
CA VAL A 120 -14.08 -6.52 0.57
C VAL A 120 -14.97 -5.38 1.05
N CYS A 121 -14.84 -4.98 2.30
CA CYS A 121 -15.62 -3.90 2.87
C CYS A 121 -15.15 -2.53 2.34
N ALA A 122 -16.11 -1.63 2.12
CA ALA A 122 -15.78 -0.24 1.79
C ALA A 122 -14.92 0.40 2.90
N PRO A 123 -13.86 1.15 2.58
CA PRO A 123 -13.00 1.81 3.58
C PRO A 123 -13.76 2.67 4.59
N ALA A 124 -14.85 3.32 4.16
CA ALA A 124 -15.71 4.12 5.04
C ALA A 124 -16.41 3.24 6.10
N ALA A 125 -16.91 2.06 5.73
CA ALA A 125 -17.53 1.13 6.67
C ALA A 125 -16.52 0.62 7.70
N VAL A 126 -15.32 0.25 7.26
CA VAL A 126 -14.21 -0.14 8.13
C VAL A 126 -13.89 0.99 9.12
N ALA A 127 -13.73 2.22 8.63
CA ALA A 127 -13.45 3.37 9.46
C ALA A 127 -14.54 3.62 10.52
N MET A 128 -15.81 3.50 10.15
CA MET A 128 -16.95 3.68 11.08
C MET A 128 -16.93 2.64 12.19
N VAL A 129 -16.73 1.36 11.86
CA VAL A 129 -16.63 0.27 12.84
C VAL A 129 -15.49 0.54 13.82
N TRP A 130 -14.31 0.90 13.32
CA TRP A 130 -13.17 1.18 14.17
C TRP A 130 -13.30 2.46 15.00
N LYS A 131 -13.96 3.53 14.46
CA LYS A 131 -14.30 4.72 15.24
C LYS A 131 -15.21 4.37 16.42
N TRP A 132 -16.15 3.45 16.22
CA TRP A 132 -17.01 2.94 17.29
C TRP A 132 -16.20 2.10 18.31
N LEU A 133 -15.37 1.15 17.85
CA LEU A 133 -14.52 0.33 18.72
C LEU A 133 -13.57 1.17 19.58
N TYR A 134 -13.03 2.23 19.00
CA TYR A 134 -12.09 3.17 19.65
C TYR A 134 -12.77 4.33 20.37
N ASN A 135 -14.11 4.36 20.42
CA ASN A 135 -14.80 5.46 21.11
C ASN A 135 -14.39 5.50 22.58
N GLN A 136 -14.04 6.73 23.05
CA GLN A 136 -13.49 6.91 24.39
C GLN A 136 -14.51 6.62 25.49
N GLN A 137 -15.81 6.92 25.28
CA GLN A 137 -16.84 6.83 26.28
C GLN A 137 -17.55 5.48 26.30
N PHE A 138 -17.90 4.93 25.11
CA PHE A 138 -18.70 3.73 24.97
C PHE A 138 -18.08 2.68 24.04
N GLY A 139 -16.84 2.86 23.61
CA GLY A 139 -16.16 1.94 22.73
C GLY A 139 -15.85 0.60 23.39
N LEU A 140 -15.95 -0.47 22.60
CA LEU A 140 -15.77 -1.85 23.07
C LEU A 140 -14.42 -2.06 23.77
N PHE A 141 -13.32 -1.50 23.23
CA PHE A 141 -11.99 -1.69 23.82
C PHE A 141 -11.86 -1.05 25.21
N ASN A 142 -12.41 0.14 25.40
CA ASN A 142 -12.37 0.80 26.70
C ASN A 142 -13.26 0.07 27.72
N ASN A 143 -14.40 -0.48 27.29
CA ASN A 143 -15.26 -1.29 28.13
C ASN A 143 -14.58 -2.57 28.57
N ILE A 144 -13.92 -3.31 27.67
CA ILE A 144 -13.20 -4.55 28.00
C ILE A 144 -11.99 -4.28 28.89
N LEU A 145 -11.23 -3.19 28.62
CA LEU A 145 -10.02 -2.85 29.37
C LEU A 145 -10.32 -2.13 30.68
N HIS A 146 -11.58 -1.75 30.94
CA HIS A 146 -11.99 -0.88 32.06
C HIS A 146 -11.12 0.39 32.16
N LYS A 147 -10.80 1.00 31.01
CA LYS A 147 -9.93 2.19 30.89
C LYS A 147 -10.61 3.24 30.01
N ASN A 148 -10.24 4.50 30.23
CA ASN A 148 -10.70 5.62 29.42
C ASN A 148 -9.56 6.12 28.51
N ILE A 149 -9.25 5.36 27.47
CA ILE A 149 -8.15 5.65 26.54
C ILE A 149 -8.69 6.39 25.34
N ALA A 150 -8.09 7.54 25.01
CA ALA A 150 -8.41 8.32 23.82
C ALA A 150 -7.61 7.78 22.61
N TRP A 151 -8.02 6.64 22.06
CA TRP A 151 -7.28 5.89 21.03
C TRP A 151 -6.91 6.69 19.79
N ILE A 152 -7.84 7.52 19.29
CA ILE A 152 -7.65 8.32 18.06
C ILE A 152 -7.41 9.81 18.37
N SER A 153 -7.70 10.28 19.57
CA SER A 153 -7.56 11.70 19.91
C SER A 153 -6.29 12.03 20.69
N ASN A 154 -5.58 11.02 21.19
CA ASN A 154 -4.31 11.23 21.87
C ASN A 154 -3.15 11.18 20.85
N PRO A 155 -2.40 12.30 20.66
CA PRO A 155 -1.31 12.38 19.70
C PRO A 155 -0.17 11.34 19.88
N LYS A 156 -0.04 10.78 21.09
CA LYS A 156 1.03 9.81 21.38
C LYS A 156 0.71 8.40 20.87
N ILE A 157 -0.57 8.02 20.81
CA ILE A 157 -0.99 6.65 20.48
C ILE A 157 -1.80 6.56 19.20
N ALA A 158 -2.37 7.67 18.71
CA ALA A 158 -3.25 7.68 17.54
C ALA A 158 -2.61 7.05 16.29
N TRP A 159 -1.31 7.26 16.08
CA TRP A 159 -0.57 6.65 14.95
C TRP A 159 -0.49 5.12 15.05
N ILE A 160 -0.37 4.56 16.28
CA ILE A 160 -0.42 3.11 16.51
C ILE A 160 -1.84 2.61 16.26
N SER A 161 -2.85 3.32 16.77
CA SER A 161 -4.26 2.94 16.60
C SER A 161 -4.64 2.85 15.12
N VAL A 162 -4.25 3.83 14.31
CA VAL A 162 -4.46 3.80 12.85
C VAL A 162 -3.64 2.69 12.20
N GLY A 163 -2.40 2.45 12.65
CA GLY A 163 -1.58 1.34 12.20
C GLY A 163 -2.23 -0.04 12.43
N VAL A 164 -2.86 -0.25 13.60
CA VAL A 164 -3.58 -1.49 13.92
C VAL A 164 -4.76 -1.71 12.96
N ILE A 165 -5.51 -0.65 12.64
CA ILE A 165 -6.60 -0.75 11.63
C ILE A 165 -6.01 -1.17 10.27
N GLY A 166 -4.90 -0.55 9.87
CA GLY A 166 -4.22 -0.89 8.62
C GLY A 166 -3.79 -2.36 8.58
N VAL A 167 -3.09 -2.83 9.62
CA VAL A 167 -2.68 -4.23 9.75
C VAL A 167 -3.88 -5.17 9.61
N TRP A 168 -4.95 -4.94 10.38
CA TRP A 168 -6.16 -5.77 10.31
C TRP A 168 -6.78 -5.81 8.91
N SER A 169 -6.77 -4.67 8.21
CA SER A 169 -7.37 -4.57 6.87
C SER A 169 -6.64 -5.37 5.80
N ILE A 170 -5.32 -5.59 5.96
CA ILE A 170 -4.49 -6.23 4.92
C ILE A 170 -4.19 -7.71 5.18
N ILE A 171 -4.38 -8.19 6.41
CA ILE A 171 -4.00 -9.56 6.80
C ILE A 171 -4.63 -10.60 5.87
N GLY A 172 -5.92 -10.50 5.60
CA GLY A 172 -6.64 -11.51 4.82
C GLY A 172 -6.15 -11.63 3.39
N TYR A 173 -5.90 -10.51 2.72
CA TYR A 173 -5.36 -10.50 1.36
C TYR A 173 -3.97 -11.11 1.30
N ASN A 174 -3.07 -10.67 2.16
CA ASN A 174 -1.71 -11.18 2.20
C ASN A 174 -1.67 -12.67 2.59
N MET A 175 -2.55 -13.12 3.50
CA MET A 175 -2.72 -14.52 3.85
C MET A 175 -3.09 -15.39 2.65
N VAL A 176 -4.00 -14.93 1.79
CA VAL A 176 -4.39 -15.66 0.56
C VAL A 176 -3.22 -15.77 -0.40
N LEU A 177 -2.44 -14.70 -0.57
CA LEU A 177 -1.23 -14.73 -1.40
C LEU A 177 -0.20 -15.72 -0.85
N PHE A 178 0.04 -15.72 0.46
CA PHE A 178 0.92 -16.69 1.09
C PHE A 178 0.43 -18.14 0.94
N ILE A 179 -0.88 -18.39 1.08
CA ILE A 179 -1.45 -19.73 0.85
C ILE A 179 -1.20 -20.19 -0.59
N SER A 180 -1.27 -19.28 -1.57
CA SER A 180 -0.95 -19.61 -2.96
C SER A 180 0.53 -19.98 -3.12
N GLY A 181 1.45 -19.19 -2.57
CA GLY A 181 2.87 -19.51 -2.61
C GLY A 181 3.23 -20.79 -1.84
N LEU A 182 2.59 -21.05 -0.70
CA LEU A 182 2.80 -22.31 0.04
C LEU A 182 2.42 -23.55 -0.76
N LYS A 183 1.42 -23.46 -1.63
CA LYS A 183 1.00 -24.58 -2.49
C LYS A 183 1.96 -24.84 -3.66
N GLU A 184 2.80 -23.89 -4.01
CA GLU A 184 3.81 -24.03 -5.05
C GLU A 184 5.05 -24.79 -4.56
N ILE A 185 5.22 -24.94 -3.24
CA ILE A 185 6.34 -25.68 -2.65
C ILE A 185 6.06 -27.18 -2.77
N PRO A 186 6.92 -27.97 -3.47
CA PRO A 186 6.75 -29.41 -3.56
C PRO A 186 6.79 -30.10 -2.20
N GLY A 187 5.89 -31.05 -1.98
CA GLY A 187 5.80 -31.82 -0.73
C GLY A 187 7.06 -32.63 -0.40
N ASP A 188 7.77 -33.06 -1.44
CA ASP A 188 8.99 -33.87 -1.34
C ASP A 188 10.07 -33.25 -0.46
N TYR A 189 10.17 -31.90 -0.44
CA TYR A 189 11.09 -31.20 0.46
C TYR A 189 10.77 -31.44 1.95
N TYR A 190 9.48 -31.47 2.30
CA TYR A 190 9.03 -31.70 3.67
C TYR A 190 9.15 -33.18 4.06
N GLU A 191 8.90 -34.09 3.11
CA GLU A 191 9.05 -35.54 3.31
C GLU A 191 10.51 -35.90 3.54
N ALA A 192 11.43 -35.44 2.69
CA ALA A 192 12.87 -35.63 2.87
C ALA A 192 13.38 -35.09 4.20
N ALA A 193 13.00 -33.86 4.53
CA ALA A 193 13.40 -33.26 5.81
C ALA A 193 12.83 -34.02 7.02
N SER A 194 11.64 -34.63 6.90
CA SER A 194 11.07 -35.45 7.96
C SER A 194 11.83 -36.75 8.17
N ILE A 195 12.34 -37.36 7.07
CA ILE A 195 13.22 -38.57 7.12
C ILE A 195 14.53 -38.19 7.83
N ASP A 196 15.07 -37.01 7.59
CA ASP A 196 16.28 -36.48 8.24
C ASP A 196 16.02 -36.04 9.70
N GLY A 197 14.80 -36.21 10.24
CA GLY A 197 14.44 -35.88 11.61
C GLY A 197 14.22 -34.40 11.88
N ALA A 198 14.03 -33.57 10.83
CA ALA A 198 13.75 -32.15 11.00
C ALA A 198 12.37 -31.89 11.64
N THR A 199 12.33 -31.08 12.70
CA THR A 199 11.08 -30.65 13.34
C THR A 199 10.30 -29.66 12.47
N GLY A 200 8.99 -29.50 12.68
CA GLY A 200 8.17 -28.54 11.94
C GLY A 200 8.69 -27.09 12.02
N ILE A 201 9.28 -26.70 13.15
CA ILE A 201 9.92 -25.37 13.29
C ILE A 201 11.16 -25.28 12.38
N SER A 202 11.98 -26.34 12.35
CA SER A 202 13.15 -26.39 11.45
C SER A 202 12.72 -26.34 9.99
N GLN A 203 11.70 -27.10 9.60
CA GLN A 203 11.11 -27.06 8.24
C GLN A 203 10.57 -25.66 7.90
N PHE A 204 9.93 -24.98 8.84
CA PHE A 204 9.42 -23.63 8.62
C PHE A 204 10.55 -22.65 8.27
N PHE A 205 11.62 -22.60 9.07
CA PHE A 205 12.70 -21.64 8.85
C PHE A 205 13.66 -22.02 7.72
N ASN A 206 13.88 -23.30 7.48
CA ASN A 206 14.89 -23.77 6.50
C ASN A 206 14.30 -24.16 5.14
N ILE A 207 12.99 -24.42 5.05
CA ILE A 207 12.30 -24.78 3.80
C ILE A 207 11.25 -23.75 3.45
N THR A 208 10.25 -23.54 4.33
CA THR A 208 9.09 -22.71 4.02
C THR A 208 9.48 -21.26 3.79
N VAL A 209 10.18 -20.63 4.72
CA VAL A 209 10.54 -19.19 4.62
C VAL A 209 11.45 -18.91 3.42
N PRO A 210 12.53 -19.69 3.15
CA PRO A 210 13.36 -19.47 1.97
C PRO A 210 12.62 -19.67 0.65
N LEU A 211 11.84 -20.73 0.51
CA LEU A 211 11.11 -21.03 -0.74
C LEU A 211 9.92 -20.07 -0.96
N LEU A 212 9.38 -19.45 0.09
CA LEU A 212 8.40 -18.38 0.00
C LEU A 212 9.01 -17.00 -0.26
N SER A 213 10.34 -16.88 -0.35
CA SER A 213 10.98 -15.56 -0.47
C SER A 213 10.48 -14.76 -1.69
N PRO A 214 10.18 -15.31 -2.89
CA PRO A 214 9.60 -14.55 -4.00
C PRO A 214 8.22 -13.99 -3.67
N THR A 215 7.34 -14.82 -3.10
CA THR A 215 5.99 -14.40 -2.67
C THR A 215 6.07 -13.36 -1.56
N THR A 216 6.95 -13.56 -0.57
CA THR A 216 7.17 -12.61 0.52
C THR A 216 7.66 -11.27 -0.01
N PHE A 217 8.61 -11.28 -0.94
CA PHE A 217 9.12 -10.05 -1.55
C PHE A 217 8.03 -9.29 -2.31
N PHE A 218 7.24 -9.99 -3.12
CA PHE A 218 6.10 -9.41 -3.84
C PHE A 218 5.09 -8.76 -2.87
N ILE A 219 4.73 -9.46 -1.79
CA ILE A 219 3.82 -8.93 -0.76
C ILE A 219 4.42 -7.70 -0.09
N VAL A 220 5.67 -7.77 0.38
CA VAL A 220 6.34 -6.64 1.04
C VAL A 220 6.41 -5.44 0.11
N GLN A 221 6.80 -5.62 -1.15
CA GLN A 221 6.91 -4.53 -2.12
C GLN A 221 5.56 -3.85 -2.37
N THR A 222 4.52 -4.62 -2.63
CA THR A 222 3.17 -4.09 -2.86
C THR A 222 2.61 -3.40 -1.62
N ARG A 223 2.88 -3.94 -0.44
CA ARG A 223 2.43 -3.35 0.83
C ARG A 223 3.19 -2.07 1.18
N VAL A 224 4.50 -2.00 0.94
CA VAL A 224 5.28 -0.77 1.15
C VAL A 224 4.73 0.35 0.27
N ILE A 225 4.47 0.09 -1.01
CA ILE A 225 3.87 1.10 -1.91
C ILE A 225 2.48 1.50 -1.39
N GLY A 226 1.63 0.53 -1.02
CA GLY A 226 0.30 0.79 -0.47
C GLY A 226 0.32 1.61 0.82
N ALA A 227 1.22 1.30 1.74
CA ALA A 227 1.37 2.02 3.01
C ALA A 227 1.90 3.46 2.80
N LEU A 228 2.80 3.67 1.85
CA LEU A 228 3.31 5.01 1.51
C LEU A 228 2.26 5.87 0.79
N THR A 229 1.26 5.27 0.17
CA THR A 229 0.16 5.98 -0.52
C THR A 229 -1.14 6.02 0.29
N ILE A 230 -1.09 5.66 1.59
CA ILE A 230 -2.28 5.61 2.44
C ILE A 230 -3.00 6.96 2.52
N PHE A 231 -4.30 6.96 2.24
CA PHE A 231 -5.17 8.13 2.31
C PHE A 231 -6.52 7.81 2.97
N ASP A 232 -7.28 6.87 2.38
CA ASP A 232 -8.69 6.63 2.71
C ASP A 232 -8.91 6.36 4.21
N LEU A 233 -8.11 5.48 4.79
CA LEU A 233 -8.23 5.12 6.19
C LEU A 233 -8.00 6.34 7.11
N MET A 234 -6.96 7.12 6.84
CA MET A 234 -6.65 8.30 7.64
C MET A 234 -7.72 9.39 7.47
N PHE A 235 -8.17 9.62 6.24
CA PHE A 235 -9.20 10.60 5.93
C PHE A 235 -10.55 10.26 6.58
N MET A 236 -10.90 8.98 6.64
CA MET A 236 -12.17 8.52 7.18
C MET A 236 -12.16 8.37 8.71
N VAL A 237 -11.03 7.98 9.31
CA VAL A 237 -10.91 7.77 10.76
C VAL A 237 -10.65 9.07 11.50
N MET A 238 -9.86 9.99 10.92
CA MET A 238 -9.43 11.20 11.59
C MET A 238 -10.28 12.41 11.17
N ASP A 239 -10.99 12.99 12.13
CA ASP A 239 -11.74 14.23 11.88
C ASP A 239 -10.77 15.41 11.70
N LYS A 240 -11.11 16.38 10.84
CA LYS A 240 -10.26 17.56 10.55
C LYS A 240 -9.92 18.40 11.80
N THR A 241 -10.76 18.34 12.82
CA THR A 241 -10.60 19.06 14.10
C THR A 241 -9.86 18.25 15.16
N ASN A 242 -9.44 17.03 14.85
CA ASN A 242 -8.80 16.15 15.82
C ASN A 242 -7.38 16.63 16.15
N ALA A 243 -7.10 16.85 17.45
CA ALA A 243 -5.80 17.31 17.93
C ALA A 243 -4.63 16.37 17.58
N ALA A 244 -4.90 15.08 17.35
CA ALA A 244 -3.88 14.11 16.95
C ALA A 244 -3.60 14.12 15.45
N LEU A 245 -4.44 14.77 14.61
CA LEU A 245 -4.32 14.75 13.15
C LEU A 245 -2.91 15.10 12.65
N PRO A 246 -2.23 16.17 13.14
CA PRO A 246 -0.88 16.52 12.67
C PRO A 246 0.18 15.41 12.91
N LYS A 247 -0.06 14.50 13.87
CA LYS A 247 0.83 13.38 14.21
C LYS A 247 0.49 12.08 13.48
N VAL A 248 -0.60 12.08 12.69
CA VAL A 248 -1.10 10.90 11.98
C VAL A 248 -1.24 11.15 10.49
N GLN A 249 -1.59 12.37 10.06
CA GLN A 249 -1.82 12.69 8.66
C GLN A 249 -0.68 12.23 7.74
N SER A 250 -1.04 11.52 6.66
CA SER A 250 -0.08 11.08 5.64
C SER A 250 0.28 12.20 4.68
N THR A 251 1.33 11.98 3.89
CA THR A 251 1.71 12.92 2.82
C THR A 251 0.60 13.06 1.77
N VAL A 252 -0.12 11.99 1.46
CA VAL A 252 -1.27 12.03 0.53
C VAL A 252 -2.43 12.84 1.13
N TYR A 253 -2.66 12.74 2.45
CA TYR A 253 -3.65 13.57 3.13
C TYR A 253 -3.30 15.06 3.03
N VAL A 254 -2.04 15.42 3.23
CA VAL A 254 -1.56 16.81 3.13
C VAL A 254 -1.63 17.31 1.69
N PHE A 255 -1.27 16.48 0.70
CA PHE A 255 -1.51 16.76 -0.72
C PHE A 255 -2.98 17.09 -0.99
N TYR A 256 -3.90 16.25 -0.52
CA TYR A 256 -5.34 16.47 -0.66
C TYR A 256 -5.77 17.81 -0.04
N LYS A 257 -5.35 18.09 1.18
CA LYS A 257 -5.63 19.34 1.90
C LYS A 257 -5.21 20.57 1.09
N TYR A 258 -3.98 20.60 0.59
CA TYR A 258 -3.49 21.76 -0.19
C TYR A 258 -4.16 21.86 -1.55
N THR A 259 -4.39 20.76 -2.21
CA THR A 259 -4.94 20.73 -3.59
C THR A 259 -6.42 21.06 -3.62
N PHE A 260 -7.21 20.40 -2.77
CA PHE A 260 -8.67 20.44 -2.84
C PHE A 260 -9.31 21.35 -1.77
N ASP A 261 -8.85 21.32 -0.54
CA ASP A 261 -9.42 22.16 0.52
C ASP A 261 -8.94 23.61 0.39
N GLN A 262 -7.67 23.84 0.03
CA GLN A 262 -7.07 25.17 -0.09
C GLN A 262 -6.99 25.68 -1.54
N GLY A 263 -7.28 24.85 -2.53
CA GLY A 263 -7.24 25.21 -3.95
C GLY A 263 -5.83 25.47 -4.51
N ASN A 264 -4.77 25.19 -3.75
CA ASN A 264 -3.37 25.41 -4.17
C ASN A 264 -2.80 24.21 -4.91
N LYS A 265 -3.24 24.00 -6.15
CA LYS A 265 -2.92 22.84 -6.97
C LYS A 265 -1.42 22.71 -7.26
N GLY A 266 -0.73 23.84 -7.51
CA GLY A 266 0.70 23.83 -7.81
C GLY A 266 1.55 23.34 -6.63
N TYR A 267 1.25 23.85 -5.42
CA TYR A 267 1.94 23.40 -4.21
C TYR A 267 1.60 21.95 -3.87
N GLY A 268 0.32 21.56 -3.97
CA GLY A 268 -0.10 20.16 -3.80
C GLY A 268 0.59 19.23 -4.80
N ALA A 269 0.68 19.63 -6.07
CA ALA A 269 1.41 18.87 -7.08
C ALA A 269 2.90 18.67 -6.71
N ALA A 270 3.57 19.68 -6.16
CA ALA A 270 4.94 19.52 -5.70
C ALA A 270 5.06 18.52 -4.53
N ILE A 271 4.11 18.54 -3.58
CA ILE A 271 4.07 17.59 -2.45
C ILE A 271 3.95 16.15 -2.95
N VAL A 272 3.01 15.89 -3.88
CA VAL A 272 2.84 14.53 -4.40
C VAL A 272 4.04 14.08 -5.25
N MET A 273 4.69 14.98 -5.97
CA MET A 273 5.91 14.65 -6.73
C MET A 273 7.09 14.30 -5.82
N ILE A 274 7.22 14.96 -4.66
CA ILE A 274 8.20 14.57 -3.62
C ILE A 274 7.91 13.15 -3.12
N LEU A 275 6.64 12.83 -2.85
CA LEU A 275 6.25 11.49 -2.44
C LEU A 275 6.52 10.45 -3.52
N VAL A 276 6.19 10.74 -4.78
CA VAL A 276 6.50 9.84 -5.92
C VAL A 276 8.00 9.57 -6.02
N ALA A 277 8.84 10.61 -5.93
CA ALA A 277 10.29 10.46 -5.95
C ALA A 277 10.77 9.58 -4.77
N PHE A 278 10.20 9.76 -3.58
CA PHE A 278 10.50 8.94 -2.41
C PHE A 278 10.09 7.47 -2.61
N ILE A 279 8.88 7.21 -3.13
CA ILE A 279 8.41 5.85 -3.43
C ILE A 279 9.30 5.18 -4.49
N MET A 280 9.68 5.90 -5.54
CA MET A 280 10.60 5.40 -6.56
C MET A 280 11.95 5.02 -5.97
N LEU A 281 12.51 5.86 -5.10
CA LEU A 281 13.77 5.57 -4.41
C LEU A 281 13.67 4.29 -3.57
N VAL A 282 12.61 4.17 -2.75
CA VAL A 282 12.36 2.97 -1.93
C VAL A 282 12.20 1.74 -2.81
N THR A 283 11.43 1.84 -3.89
CA THR A 283 11.20 0.72 -4.83
C THR A 283 12.51 0.26 -5.48
N VAL A 284 13.36 1.19 -5.93
CA VAL A 284 14.68 0.86 -6.51
C VAL A 284 15.58 0.17 -5.47
N ILE A 285 15.57 0.64 -4.22
CA ILE A 285 16.33 -0.02 -3.13
C ILE A 285 15.82 -1.45 -2.91
N MET A 286 14.49 -1.64 -2.86
CA MET A 286 13.89 -2.96 -2.70
C MET A 286 14.22 -3.90 -3.86
N GLN A 287 14.13 -3.46 -5.12
CA GLN A 287 14.49 -4.26 -6.28
C GLN A 287 15.98 -4.67 -6.30
N ARG A 288 16.86 -3.81 -5.74
CA ARG A 288 18.27 -4.20 -5.56
C ARG A 288 18.45 -5.25 -4.47
N ALA A 289 17.68 -5.12 -3.38
CA ALA A 289 17.68 -6.10 -2.28
C ALA A 289 17.12 -7.47 -2.72
N GLU A 290 16.10 -7.49 -3.60
CA GLU A 290 15.51 -8.69 -4.20
C GLU A 290 16.58 -9.65 -4.72
N LYS A 291 17.48 -9.14 -5.55
CA LYS A 291 18.55 -9.94 -6.19
C LYS A 291 19.48 -10.65 -5.18
N ARG A 292 19.50 -10.21 -3.93
CA ARG A 292 20.36 -10.75 -2.88
C ARG A 292 19.61 -11.69 -1.92
N PHE A 293 18.34 -11.45 -1.69
CA PHE A 293 17.56 -12.11 -0.63
C PHE A 293 16.46 -13.04 -1.15
N VAL A 294 16.17 -13.01 -2.44
CA VAL A 294 15.11 -13.84 -3.02
C VAL A 294 15.73 -15.03 -3.75
N PHE A 295 15.25 -16.22 -3.42
CA PHE A 295 15.64 -17.46 -4.06
C PHE A 295 14.64 -17.78 -5.17
N TYR A 296 15.07 -17.67 -6.41
CA TYR A 296 14.33 -18.17 -7.57
C TYR A 296 14.83 -19.58 -7.90
N ASN A 297 13.93 -20.58 -7.96
CA ASN A 297 14.22 -21.94 -8.40
C ASN A 297 14.36 -22.00 -9.91
#